data_967b5a19953734af7634881d8b3073b4
#
_entry.id   967b5a19953734af7634881d8b3073b4
#
_cell.length_a   1.000
_cell.length_b   1.000
_cell.length_c   1.000
_cell.angle_alpha   90.00
_cell.angle_beta   90.00
_cell.angle_gamma   90.00
#
_symmetry.space_group_name_H-M   'P 1'
#
loop_
_entity.id
_entity.type
_entity.pdbx_description
1 polymer ?
#
loop_
_entity_poly.entity_id
_entity_poly.type
_entity_poly.pdbx_seq_one_letter_code
_entity_poly.pdbx_strand_id
1 'polypeptide(L)'
;MKKALKNKLRRFFRFLYGWGVIQWILALVYYVLIWFVYFTSKKEITGLSVLKKYARKPAIFVFWHGRTMMLSPVIALNRVRGYAIADSKKDGRAIAKMEKLFGLKTIYGSSAGGGVSALRKGVEALRRGGNCLALSPDGPNGPSMRFHDGALYFAKMTGAPIIPVCYSSSRPWFQNRWDRYLLTKPFSVIAGTVGKPIFIDRKTKIEDFEKIRKNLEDIMVKQAYELDKKFTGFRVEQDLTPENFKDKAVIL
;
A
#
# COMPACT_ATOMS: atom_id res chain seq x y z
N MET A 1 13.48 -12.56 -35.81
CA MET A 1 14.24 -11.33 -35.55
C MET A 1 13.64 -10.45 -34.46
N LYS A 2 12.37 -10.03 -34.55
CA LYS A 2 11.70 -9.14 -33.54
C LYS A 2 11.70 -9.67 -32.09
N LYS A 3 11.52 -10.99 -31.85
CA LYS A 3 11.49 -11.61 -30.51
C LYS A 3 12.87 -11.61 -29.84
N ALA A 4 13.96 -11.84 -30.60
CA ALA A 4 15.31 -11.80 -30.09
C ALA A 4 15.76 -10.38 -29.71
N LEU A 5 15.42 -9.37 -30.51
CA LEU A 5 15.67 -7.96 -30.22
C LEU A 5 14.92 -7.52 -28.96
N LYS A 6 13.65 -7.90 -28.84
CA LYS A 6 12.82 -7.63 -27.64
C LYS A 6 13.42 -8.25 -26.38
N ASN A 7 13.98 -9.46 -26.47
CA ASN A 7 14.62 -10.13 -25.34
C ASN A 7 15.97 -9.48 -24.99
N LYS A 8 16.75 -9.03 -25.96
CA LYS A 8 18.02 -8.31 -25.75
C LYS A 8 17.79 -6.94 -25.08
N LEU A 9 16.80 -6.19 -25.57
CA LEU A 9 16.34 -4.94 -24.94
C LEU A 9 15.86 -5.17 -23.50
N ARG A 10 15.09 -6.20 -23.25
CA ARG A 10 14.60 -6.55 -21.90
C ARG A 10 15.73 -6.94 -20.95
N ARG A 11 16.80 -7.59 -21.43
CA ARG A 11 18.00 -7.89 -20.63
C ARG A 11 18.80 -6.63 -20.34
N PHE A 12 18.96 -5.76 -21.33
CA PHE A 12 19.64 -4.47 -21.18
C PHE A 12 18.93 -3.56 -20.18
N PHE A 13 17.61 -3.38 -20.31
CA PHE A 13 16.83 -2.60 -19.33
C PHE A 13 16.86 -3.21 -17.93
N ARG A 14 16.84 -4.54 -17.78
CA ARG A 14 17.02 -5.19 -16.47
C ARG A 14 18.40 -4.96 -15.86
N PHE A 15 19.43 -4.91 -16.67
CA PHE A 15 20.79 -4.59 -16.24
C PHE A 15 20.86 -3.14 -15.76
N LEU A 16 20.40 -2.19 -16.56
CA LEU A 16 20.33 -0.77 -16.20
C LEU A 16 19.49 -0.52 -14.94
N TYR A 17 18.33 -1.15 -14.83
CA TYR A 17 17.48 -1.06 -13.63
C TYR A 17 18.14 -1.61 -12.36
N GLY A 18 19.15 -2.47 -12.51
CA GLY A 18 19.99 -2.95 -11.42
C GLY A 18 20.92 -1.87 -10.85
N TRP A 19 21.21 -0.83 -11.58
CA TRP A 19 22.09 0.26 -11.14
C TRP A 19 21.37 1.19 -10.17
N GLY A 20 21.96 1.38 -9.00
CA GLY A 20 21.38 2.20 -7.93
C GLY A 20 21.01 3.62 -8.37
N VAL A 21 21.80 4.23 -9.26
CA VAL A 21 21.56 5.58 -9.80
C VAL A 21 20.28 5.63 -10.63
N ILE A 22 20.07 4.66 -11.52
CA ILE A 22 18.88 4.61 -12.39
C ILE A 22 17.62 4.42 -11.55
N GLN A 23 17.69 3.59 -10.52
CA GLN A 23 16.55 3.45 -9.58
C GLN A 23 16.23 4.77 -8.88
N TRP A 24 17.22 5.59 -8.53
CA TRP A 24 16.99 6.91 -7.95
C TRP A 24 16.38 7.89 -8.97
N ILE A 25 16.84 7.87 -10.22
CA ILE A 25 16.25 8.71 -11.29
C ILE A 25 14.78 8.32 -11.51
N LEU A 26 14.49 7.02 -11.63
CA LEU A 26 13.12 6.53 -11.79
C LEU A 26 12.23 6.88 -10.59
N ALA A 27 12.77 6.75 -9.38
CA ALA A 27 12.05 7.14 -8.15
C ALA A 27 11.74 8.64 -8.14
N LEU A 28 12.69 9.48 -8.56
CA LEU A 28 12.50 10.94 -8.65
C LEU A 28 11.45 11.30 -9.72
N VAL A 29 11.53 10.70 -10.90
CA VAL A 29 10.55 10.93 -11.98
C VAL A 29 9.14 10.54 -11.48
N TYR A 30 9.02 9.37 -10.87
CA TYR A 30 7.73 8.91 -10.34
C TYR A 30 7.22 9.80 -9.19
N TYR A 31 8.12 10.27 -8.33
CA TYR A 31 7.82 11.23 -7.27
C TYR A 31 7.24 12.53 -7.83
N VAL A 32 7.90 13.12 -8.85
CA VAL A 32 7.43 14.35 -9.51
C VAL A 32 6.07 14.12 -10.19
N LEU A 33 5.88 12.99 -10.88
CA LEU A 33 4.61 12.63 -11.50
C LEU A 33 3.48 12.48 -10.47
N ILE A 34 3.75 11.85 -9.33
CA ILE A 34 2.75 11.72 -8.25
C ILE A 34 2.34 13.11 -7.74
N TRP A 35 3.30 14.00 -7.49
CA TRP A 35 2.98 15.36 -7.06
C TRP A 35 2.22 16.14 -8.12
N PHE A 36 2.59 16.02 -9.38
CA PHE A 36 1.86 16.63 -10.51
C PHE A 36 0.40 16.18 -10.54
N VAL A 37 0.17 14.86 -10.48
CA VAL A 37 -1.19 14.31 -10.42
C VAL A 37 -1.94 14.81 -9.18
N TYR A 38 -1.27 14.81 -8.02
CA TYR A 38 -1.88 15.22 -6.78
C TYR A 38 -2.31 16.69 -6.81
N PHE A 39 -1.43 17.61 -7.25
CA PHE A 39 -1.74 19.04 -7.26
C PHE A 39 -2.75 19.45 -8.33
N THR A 40 -2.76 18.78 -9.47
CA THR A 40 -3.74 19.02 -10.54
C THR A 40 -5.11 18.39 -10.29
N SER A 41 -5.25 17.55 -9.28
CA SER A 41 -6.50 16.86 -8.96
C SER A 41 -7.21 17.50 -7.76
N LYS A 42 -8.56 17.47 -7.74
CA LYS A 42 -9.38 17.81 -6.58
C LYS A 42 -9.26 16.70 -5.52
N LYS A 43 -9.21 17.04 -4.25
CA LYS A 43 -9.13 16.08 -3.13
C LYS A 43 -10.41 16.11 -2.31
N GLU A 44 -10.98 14.92 -2.08
CA GLU A 44 -12.16 14.69 -1.24
C GLU A 44 -11.82 13.56 -0.26
N ILE A 45 -11.08 13.92 0.81
CA ILE A 45 -10.55 12.93 1.76
C ILE A 45 -11.27 13.09 3.10
N THR A 46 -11.90 12.02 3.55
CA THR A 46 -12.56 11.94 4.86
C THR A 46 -11.62 11.34 5.91
N GLY A 47 -11.87 11.64 7.18
CA GLY A 47 -11.11 11.06 8.30
C GLY A 47 -9.68 11.61 8.46
N LEU A 48 -9.30 12.72 7.82
CA LEU A 48 -7.98 13.34 7.97
C LEU A 48 -7.64 13.71 9.42
N SER A 49 -8.63 13.96 10.27
CA SER A 49 -8.44 14.20 11.70
C SER A 49 -7.80 12.99 12.40
N VAL A 50 -8.18 11.76 12.00
CA VAL A 50 -7.57 10.52 12.50
C VAL A 50 -6.12 10.44 12.04
N LEU A 51 -5.84 10.68 10.76
CA LEU A 51 -4.47 10.68 10.23
C LEU A 51 -3.58 11.68 11.00
N LYS A 52 -4.05 12.91 11.18
CA LYS A 52 -3.32 13.96 11.93
C LYS A 52 -3.08 13.55 13.39
N LYS A 53 -4.09 12.97 14.05
CA LYS A 53 -3.99 12.48 15.44
C LYS A 53 -2.88 11.45 15.61
N TYR A 54 -2.71 10.57 14.60
CA TYR A 54 -1.75 9.46 14.64
C TYR A 54 -0.48 9.70 13.81
N ALA A 55 -0.31 10.86 13.19
CA ALA A 55 0.84 11.16 12.33
C ALA A 55 2.21 10.96 13.01
N ARG A 56 2.25 11.12 14.34
CA ARG A 56 3.46 10.97 15.17
C ARG A 56 3.20 10.14 16.43
N LYS A 57 2.26 9.20 16.35
CA LYS A 57 1.93 8.26 17.43
C LYS A 57 2.00 6.83 16.89
N PRO A 58 2.21 5.83 17.77
CA PRO A 58 2.15 4.45 17.33
C PRO A 58 0.80 4.13 16.69
N ALA A 59 0.83 3.72 15.42
CA ALA A 59 -0.33 3.30 14.65
C ALA A 59 0.11 2.40 13.48
N ILE A 60 -0.79 1.59 12.99
CA ILE A 60 -0.59 0.68 11.87
C ILE A 60 -1.58 1.08 10.77
N PHE A 61 -1.11 1.83 9.78
CA PHE A 61 -1.90 2.17 8.61
C PHE A 61 -1.91 1.01 7.63
N VAL A 62 -3.10 0.53 7.28
CA VAL A 62 -3.28 -0.58 6.35
C VAL A 62 -4.07 -0.13 5.12
N PHE A 63 -3.61 -0.57 3.94
CA PHE A 63 -4.20 -0.22 2.65
C PHE A 63 -3.97 -1.36 1.66
N TRP A 64 -4.85 -1.56 0.70
CA TRP A 64 -4.66 -2.57 -0.34
C TRP A 64 -3.46 -2.26 -1.22
N HIS A 65 -2.72 -3.29 -1.63
CA HIS A 65 -1.48 -3.15 -2.43
C HIS A 65 -1.73 -2.35 -3.73
N GLY A 66 -2.86 -2.56 -4.37
CA GLY A 66 -3.27 -1.83 -5.56
C GLY A 66 -3.71 -0.37 -5.30
N ARG A 67 -3.74 0.12 -4.06
CA ARG A 67 -4.28 1.43 -3.67
C ARG A 67 -3.24 2.25 -2.89
N THR A 68 -2.04 2.46 -3.46
CA THR A 68 -0.94 3.14 -2.76
C THR A 68 -0.56 4.49 -3.35
N MET A 69 -0.68 4.70 -4.68
CA MET A 69 -0.12 5.86 -5.38
C MET A 69 -0.46 7.20 -4.72
N MET A 70 -1.72 7.47 -4.43
CA MET A 70 -2.15 8.76 -3.89
C MET A 70 -2.08 8.84 -2.36
N LEU A 71 -1.68 7.77 -1.67
CA LEU A 71 -1.48 7.81 -0.22
C LEU A 71 -0.16 8.51 0.14
N SER A 72 0.89 8.37 -0.66
CA SER A 72 2.21 8.92 -0.39
C SER A 72 2.21 10.46 -0.25
N PRO A 73 1.56 11.26 -1.14
CA PRO A 73 1.41 12.71 -0.93
C PRO A 73 0.62 13.07 0.32
N VAL A 74 -0.44 12.30 0.63
CA VAL A 74 -1.26 12.54 1.83
C VAL A 74 -0.42 12.32 3.09
N ILE A 75 0.39 11.26 3.13
CA ILE A 75 1.32 10.96 4.21
C ILE A 75 2.32 12.10 4.38
N ALA A 76 2.97 12.55 3.29
CA ALA A 76 3.99 13.59 3.32
C ALA A 76 3.41 14.94 3.82
N LEU A 77 2.27 15.40 3.28
CA LEU A 77 1.63 16.65 3.64
C LEU A 77 1.14 16.68 5.10
N ASN A 78 0.74 15.55 5.64
CA ASN A 78 0.35 15.42 7.03
C ASN A 78 1.54 15.10 7.96
N ARG A 79 2.77 15.11 7.44
CA ARG A 79 4.01 14.88 8.19
C ARG A 79 3.96 13.57 9.00
N VAL A 80 3.37 12.53 8.42
CA VAL A 80 3.30 11.21 9.04
C VAL A 80 4.71 10.65 9.14
N ARG A 81 5.09 10.25 10.35
CA ARG A 81 6.41 9.73 10.64
C ARG A 81 6.35 8.22 10.86
N GLY A 82 7.15 7.46 10.13
CA GLY A 82 7.12 6.00 10.31
C GLY A 82 7.87 5.21 9.26
N TYR A 83 7.48 3.96 9.13
CA TYR A 83 8.12 2.97 8.28
C TYR A 83 7.09 2.31 7.37
N ALA A 84 7.41 2.18 6.08
CA ALA A 84 6.73 1.29 5.17
C ALA A 84 7.35 -0.11 5.25
N ILE A 85 6.51 -1.14 5.25
CA ILE A 85 6.96 -2.53 5.11
C ILE A 85 7.03 -2.84 3.63
N ALA A 86 8.19 -3.27 3.13
CA ALA A 86 8.40 -3.58 1.71
C ALA A 86 9.16 -4.88 1.53
N ASP A 87 8.98 -5.52 0.37
CA ASP A 87 9.76 -6.70 -0.01
C ASP A 87 11.23 -6.30 -0.24
N SER A 88 12.14 -7.20 0.09
CA SER A 88 13.59 -7.04 -0.11
C SER A 88 14.05 -7.20 -1.57
N LYS A 89 13.17 -7.65 -2.48
CA LYS A 89 13.47 -7.80 -3.91
C LYS A 89 13.73 -6.47 -4.60
N LYS A 90 14.24 -6.52 -5.84
CA LYS A 90 14.63 -5.31 -6.60
C LYS A 90 13.53 -4.26 -6.70
N ASP A 91 12.29 -4.71 -6.96
CA ASP A 91 11.13 -3.81 -7.09
C ASP A 91 10.78 -3.14 -5.76
N GLY A 92 10.79 -3.88 -4.66
CA GLY A 92 10.58 -3.33 -3.33
C GLY A 92 11.65 -2.30 -2.94
N ARG A 93 12.92 -2.49 -3.37
CA ARG A 93 13.99 -1.50 -3.15
C ARG A 93 13.79 -0.22 -3.96
N ALA A 94 13.25 -0.30 -5.18
CA ALA A 94 12.94 0.89 -5.97
C ALA A 94 11.79 1.69 -5.34
N ILE A 95 10.73 1.01 -4.90
CA ILE A 95 9.61 1.62 -4.17
C ILE A 95 10.09 2.25 -2.86
N ALA A 96 10.97 1.59 -2.11
CA ALA A 96 11.54 2.12 -0.89
C ALA A 96 12.30 3.45 -1.09
N LYS A 97 12.99 3.63 -2.23
CA LYS A 97 13.63 4.90 -2.57
C LYS A 97 12.60 6.00 -2.80
N MET A 98 11.50 5.67 -3.47
CA MET A 98 10.39 6.61 -3.68
C MET A 98 9.72 6.99 -2.35
N GLU A 99 9.37 6.02 -1.50
CA GLU A 99 8.76 6.28 -0.20
C GLU A 99 9.66 7.12 0.71
N LYS A 100 10.98 6.98 0.58
CA LYS A 100 11.95 7.83 1.27
C LYS A 100 11.82 9.31 0.86
N LEU A 101 11.52 9.60 -0.41
CA LEU A 101 11.27 10.96 -0.89
C LEU A 101 9.99 11.55 -0.28
N PHE A 102 9.01 10.72 0.06
CA PHE A 102 7.79 11.11 0.79
C PHE A 102 7.97 11.13 2.32
N GLY A 103 9.17 10.88 2.83
CA GLY A 103 9.51 10.98 4.25
C GLY A 103 9.32 9.70 5.06
N LEU A 104 8.99 8.57 4.43
CA LEU A 104 8.92 7.28 5.10
C LEU A 104 10.27 6.55 5.06
N LYS A 105 10.59 5.86 6.13
CA LYS A 105 11.67 4.87 6.20
C LYS A 105 11.13 3.50 5.76
N THR A 106 12.02 2.56 5.47
CA THR A 106 11.61 1.22 5.03
C THR A 106 12.13 0.15 5.97
N ILE A 107 11.25 -0.78 6.34
CA ILE A 107 11.61 -2.06 6.94
C ILE A 107 11.42 -3.13 5.86
N TYR A 108 12.52 -3.82 5.51
CA TYR A 108 12.46 -4.88 4.52
C TYR A 108 12.06 -6.21 5.13
N GLY A 109 11.08 -6.87 4.53
CA GLY A 109 10.61 -8.21 4.84
C GLY A 109 9.16 -8.39 4.40
N SER A 110 8.81 -9.61 4.06
CA SER A 110 7.46 -10.00 3.66
C SER A 110 7.15 -11.39 4.20
N SER A 111 5.89 -11.82 4.11
CA SER A 111 5.49 -13.21 4.43
C SER A 111 6.25 -14.24 3.61
N ALA A 112 6.70 -13.87 2.40
CA ALA A 112 7.49 -14.73 1.52
C ALA A 112 9.00 -14.77 1.86
N GLY A 113 9.48 -13.90 2.78
CA GLY A 113 10.88 -13.87 3.19
C GLY A 113 11.19 -12.75 4.18
N GLY A 114 11.86 -13.09 5.27
CA GLY A 114 12.27 -12.12 6.30
C GLY A 114 11.15 -11.59 7.19
N GLY A 115 9.96 -12.22 7.21
CA GLY A 115 8.78 -11.77 7.96
C GLY A 115 9.03 -11.62 9.45
N VAL A 116 9.72 -12.57 10.08
CA VAL A 116 10.06 -12.51 11.52
C VAL A 116 10.96 -11.31 11.83
N SER A 117 11.97 -11.05 10.98
CA SER A 117 12.86 -9.89 11.13
C SER A 117 12.10 -8.58 10.96
N ALA A 118 11.20 -8.49 9.97
CA ALA A 118 10.35 -7.33 9.76
C ALA A 118 9.39 -7.11 10.94
N LEU A 119 8.79 -8.18 11.47
CA LEU A 119 7.93 -8.11 12.65
C LEU A 119 8.70 -7.54 13.85
N ARG A 120 9.89 -8.07 14.16
CA ARG A 120 10.72 -7.57 15.26
C ARG A 120 11.04 -6.09 15.11
N LYS A 121 11.53 -5.67 13.94
CA LYS A 121 11.88 -4.26 13.65
C LYS A 121 10.67 -3.33 13.72
N GLY A 122 9.53 -3.77 13.20
CA GLY A 122 8.29 -2.99 13.24
C GLY A 122 7.75 -2.82 14.66
N VAL A 123 7.76 -3.88 15.47
CA VAL A 123 7.39 -3.83 16.89
C VAL A 123 8.32 -2.86 17.65
N GLU A 124 9.63 -2.93 17.40
CA GLU A 124 10.58 -2.01 18.00
C GLU A 124 10.32 -0.55 17.59
N ALA A 125 10.06 -0.31 16.30
CA ALA A 125 9.74 1.03 15.80
C ALA A 125 8.48 1.62 16.44
N LEU A 126 7.43 0.81 16.62
CA LEU A 126 6.19 1.23 17.29
C LEU A 126 6.40 1.48 18.78
N ARG A 127 7.17 0.62 19.47
CA ARG A 127 7.46 0.75 20.92
C ARG A 127 8.32 1.97 21.26
N ARG A 128 9.22 2.39 20.37
CA ARG A 128 10.00 3.63 20.55
C ARG A 128 9.13 4.88 20.54
N GLY A 129 7.87 4.77 20.13
CA GLY A 129 6.94 5.90 20.05
C GLY A 129 7.22 6.83 18.86
N GLY A 130 6.25 7.71 18.59
CA GLY A 130 6.38 8.73 17.54
C GLY A 130 6.46 8.22 16.11
N ASN A 131 6.30 6.92 15.87
CA ASN A 131 6.35 6.29 14.56
C ASN A 131 5.10 5.47 14.30
N CYS A 132 4.70 5.39 13.03
CA CYS A 132 3.70 4.44 12.55
C CYS A 132 4.30 3.42 11.59
N LEU A 133 3.55 2.35 11.35
CA LEU A 133 3.81 1.42 10.26
C LEU A 133 2.79 1.62 9.16
N ALA A 134 3.22 1.49 7.92
CA ALA A 134 2.39 1.48 6.73
C ALA A 134 2.63 0.16 5.99
N LEU A 135 1.59 -0.62 5.78
CA LEU A 135 1.69 -1.92 5.13
C LEU A 135 0.43 -2.30 4.34
N SER A 136 0.62 -3.11 3.30
CA SER A 136 -0.47 -3.72 2.54
C SER A 136 -0.71 -5.13 3.06
N PRO A 137 -1.89 -5.39 3.66
CA PRO A 137 -2.16 -6.67 4.29
C PRO A 137 -2.37 -7.82 3.30
N ASP A 138 -2.67 -7.54 2.03
CA ASP A 138 -2.72 -8.51 0.94
C ASP A 138 -1.33 -8.92 0.42
N GLY A 139 -0.28 -8.27 0.90
CA GLY A 139 1.10 -8.63 0.62
C GLY A 139 1.54 -8.44 -0.85
N PRO A 140 2.79 -8.81 -1.19
CA PRO A 140 3.34 -8.54 -2.52
C PRO A 140 2.88 -9.54 -3.61
N ASN A 141 2.30 -10.66 -3.21
CA ASN A 141 1.90 -11.75 -4.10
C ASN A 141 0.38 -12.01 -4.08
N GLY A 142 -0.38 -11.28 -3.28
CA GLY A 142 -1.82 -11.49 -3.14
C GLY A 142 -2.21 -12.69 -2.27
N PRO A 143 -3.42 -13.15 -2.38
CA PRO A 143 -4.49 -12.69 -3.29
C PRO A 143 -4.97 -11.25 -3.01
N SER A 144 -5.46 -10.57 -4.07
CA SER A 144 -5.95 -9.20 -3.95
C SER A 144 -7.07 -9.06 -2.92
N MET A 145 -6.97 -8.01 -2.11
CA MET A 145 -7.97 -7.71 -1.07
C MET A 145 -8.21 -8.86 -0.07
N ARG A 146 -7.19 -9.70 0.17
CA ARG A 146 -7.15 -10.67 1.27
C ARG A 146 -6.25 -10.16 2.39
N PHE A 147 -6.80 -10.13 3.59
CA PHE A 147 -6.10 -9.59 4.74
C PHE A 147 -5.26 -10.68 5.42
N HIS A 148 -3.93 -10.54 5.47
CA HIS A 148 -3.03 -11.46 6.18
C HIS A 148 -2.76 -10.97 7.61
N ASP A 149 -2.39 -11.87 8.50
CA ASP A 149 -2.28 -11.64 9.96
C ASP A 149 -1.19 -10.66 10.38
N GLY A 150 -0.28 -10.26 9.50
CA GLY A 150 0.86 -9.41 9.85
C GLY A 150 0.51 -8.16 10.66
N ALA A 151 -0.57 -7.45 10.26
CA ALA A 151 -1.05 -6.27 10.97
C ALA A 151 -1.59 -6.60 12.37
N LEU A 152 -2.24 -7.77 12.54
CA LEU A 152 -2.77 -8.25 13.82
C LEU A 152 -1.63 -8.53 14.82
N TYR A 153 -0.54 -9.16 14.35
CA TYR A 153 0.63 -9.40 15.20
C TYR A 153 1.25 -8.09 15.68
N PHE A 154 1.42 -7.10 14.80
CA PHE A 154 1.90 -5.77 15.22
C PHE A 154 0.98 -5.15 16.25
N ALA A 155 -0.34 -5.14 16.02
CA ALA A 155 -1.32 -4.57 16.94
C ALA A 155 -1.32 -5.27 18.30
N LYS A 156 -1.39 -6.61 18.32
CA LYS A 156 -1.35 -7.40 19.56
C LYS A 156 -0.08 -7.16 20.36
N MET A 157 1.09 -7.15 19.72
CA MET A 157 2.38 -7.02 20.42
C MET A 157 2.66 -5.61 20.95
N THR A 158 2.02 -4.58 20.37
CA THR A 158 2.32 -3.18 20.70
C THR A 158 1.17 -2.43 21.33
N GLY A 159 -0.08 -2.87 21.10
CA GLY A 159 -1.31 -2.12 21.43
C GLY A 159 -1.58 -0.95 20.49
N ALA A 160 -0.79 -0.78 19.41
CA ALA A 160 -1.03 0.23 18.40
C ALA A 160 -2.30 -0.09 17.60
N PRO A 161 -3.18 0.91 17.33
CA PRO A 161 -4.38 0.67 16.56
C PRO A 161 -4.08 0.40 15.09
N ILE A 162 -4.90 -0.45 14.46
CA ILE A 162 -4.96 -0.62 13.02
C ILE A 162 -5.90 0.45 12.44
N ILE A 163 -5.44 1.19 11.45
CA ILE A 163 -6.19 2.27 10.80
C ILE A 163 -6.28 1.96 9.31
N PRO A 164 -7.45 1.54 8.80
CA PRO A 164 -7.63 1.28 7.39
C PRO A 164 -7.67 2.58 6.59
N VAL A 165 -6.98 2.60 5.45
CA VAL A 165 -6.92 3.74 4.54
C VAL A 165 -7.18 3.25 3.13
N CYS A 166 -8.00 3.96 2.39
CA CYS A 166 -8.26 3.66 1.00
C CYS A 166 -8.42 4.94 0.18
N TYR A 167 -8.19 4.85 -1.13
CA TYR A 167 -8.53 5.90 -2.08
C TYR A 167 -9.05 5.32 -3.40
N SER A 168 -9.79 6.14 -4.14
CA SER A 168 -10.15 5.91 -5.53
C SER A 168 -10.05 7.21 -6.33
N SER A 169 -10.26 7.14 -7.64
CA SER A 169 -10.10 8.27 -8.55
C SER A 169 -11.20 8.31 -9.60
N SER A 170 -11.64 9.50 -9.97
CA SER A 170 -12.63 9.69 -11.05
C SER A 170 -12.10 9.36 -12.45
N ARG A 171 -10.77 9.30 -12.61
CA ARG A 171 -10.11 8.94 -13.88
C ARG A 171 -9.05 7.86 -13.63
N PRO A 172 -9.48 6.64 -13.21
CA PRO A 172 -8.57 5.57 -12.88
C PRO A 172 -8.00 4.93 -14.15
N TRP A 173 -6.80 4.41 -14.01
CA TRP A 173 -6.21 3.47 -14.96
C TRP A 173 -5.74 2.26 -14.17
N PHE A 174 -6.50 1.17 -14.20
CA PHE A 174 -6.14 -0.07 -13.55
C PHE A 174 -5.12 -0.83 -14.39
N GLN A 175 -3.98 -1.14 -13.79
CA GLN A 175 -2.99 -1.98 -14.45
C GLN A 175 -3.47 -3.42 -14.53
N ASN A 176 -3.14 -4.11 -15.63
CA ASN A 176 -3.45 -5.53 -15.79
C ASN A 176 -2.47 -6.41 -15.00
N ARG A 177 -2.67 -6.40 -13.67
CA ARG A 177 -1.89 -7.15 -12.66
C ARG A 177 -2.87 -7.72 -11.65
N TRP A 178 -2.40 -8.68 -10.84
CA TRP A 178 -3.21 -9.30 -9.80
C TRP A 178 -3.80 -8.29 -8.81
N ASP A 179 -3.05 -7.25 -8.46
CA ASP A 179 -3.46 -6.21 -7.51
C ASP A 179 -4.32 -5.10 -8.14
N ARG A 180 -4.54 -5.14 -9.47
CA ARG A 180 -5.23 -4.09 -10.22
C ARG A 180 -4.77 -2.70 -9.78
N TYR A 181 -3.45 -2.48 -9.77
CA TYR A 181 -2.87 -1.25 -9.28
C TYR A 181 -3.48 -0.03 -9.94
N LEU A 182 -4.03 0.87 -9.11
CA LEU A 182 -4.74 2.06 -9.56
C LEU A 182 -3.76 3.21 -9.78
N LEU A 183 -3.55 3.55 -11.03
CA LEU A 183 -2.90 4.78 -11.45
C LEU A 183 -3.96 5.88 -11.64
N THR A 184 -3.77 7.00 -10.97
CA THR A 184 -4.64 8.17 -11.12
C THR A 184 -4.13 9.06 -12.24
N LYS A 185 -5.00 9.45 -13.17
CA LYS A 185 -4.65 10.42 -14.21
C LYS A 185 -4.69 11.85 -13.66
N PRO A 186 -3.93 12.81 -14.22
CA PRO A 186 -4.03 14.22 -13.86
C PRO A 186 -5.45 14.76 -14.02
N PHE A 187 -5.76 15.85 -13.33
CA PHE A 187 -7.06 16.53 -13.36
C PHE A 187 -8.24 15.63 -12.96
N SER A 188 -8.01 14.76 -12.00
CA SER A 188 -9.00 13.85 -11.43
C SER A 188 -9.65 14.45 -10.17
N VAL A 189 -10.70 13.77 -9.69
CA VAL A 189 -11.11 13.85 -8.28
C VAL A 189 -10.52 12.64 -7.57
N ILE A 190 -9.71 12.89 -6.54
CA ILE A 190 -9.15 11.85 -5.67
C ILE A 190 -10.03 11.80 -4.43
N ALA A 191 -10.84 10.75 -4.30
CA ALA A 191 -11.57 10.50 -3.06
C ALA A 191 -10.79 9.52 -2.19
N GLY A 192 -10.74 9.81 -0.90
CA GLY A 192 -10.06 8.94 0.06
C GLY A 192 -10.78 8.87 1.39
N THR A 193 -10.51 7.83 2.13
CA THR A 193 -11.00 7.69 3.50
C THR A 193 -9.91 7.16 4.41
N VAL A 194 -9.82 7.77 5.59
CA VAL A 194 -9.05 7.26 6.72
C VAL A 194 -10.07 6.76 7.73
N GLY A 195 -10.10 5.45 7.97
CA GLY A 195 -11.07 4.81 8.83
C GLY A 195 -10.83 5.09 10.31
N LYS A 196 -11.76 4.59 11.14
CA LYS A 196 -11.63 4.65 12.59
C LYS A 196 -10.50 3.73 13.07
N PRO A 197 -9.77 4.11 14.15
CA PRO A 197 -8.78 3.24 14.77
C PRO A 197 -9.43 1.98 15.34
N ILE A 198 -8.86 0.81 15.05
CA ILE A 198 -9.32 -0.49 15.53
C ILE A 198 -8.23 -1.04 16.44
N PHE A 199 -8.56 -1.29 17.69
CA PHE A 199 -7.65 -1.80 18.70
C PHE A 199 -7.80 -3.31 18.84
N ILE A 200 -6.67 -4.01 18.94
CA ILE A 200 -6.61 -5.44 19.23
C ILE A 200 -6.11 -5.61 20.66
N ASP A 201 -6.86 -6.31 21.48
CA ASP A 201 -6.44 -6.60 22.84
C ASP A 201 -5.17 -7.46 22.83
N ARG A 202 -4.22 -7.14 23.67
CA ARG A 202 -2.98 -7.91 23.83
C ARG A 202 -3.24 -9.34 24.31
N LYS A 203 -4.37 -9.57 24.99
CA LYS A 203 -4.83 -10.89 25.45
C LYS A 203 -5.54 -11.70 24.37
N THR A 204 -5.88 -11.10 23.21
CA THR A 204 -6.52 -11.79 22.10
C THR A 204 -5.77 -13.07 21.74
N LYS A 205 -6.44 -14.20 21.72
CA LYS A 205 -5.84 -15.48 21.32
C LYS A 205 -5.59 -15.51 19.81
N ILE A 206 -4.62 -16.30 19.37
CA ILE A 206 -4.32 -16.47 17.93
C ILE A 206 -5.50 -17.15 17.21
N GLU A 207 -6.22 -18.01 17.90
CA GLU A 207 -7.42 -18.70 17.41
C GLU A 207 -8.52 -17.72 17.00
N ASP A 208 -8.58 -16.53 17.64
CA ASP A 208 -9.55 -15.47 17.32
C ASP A 208 -9.14 -14.61 16.12
N PHE A 209 -7.91 -14.75 15.63
CA PHE A 209 -7.38 -13.91 14.56
C PHE A 209 -8.18 -14.03 13.28
N GLU A 210 -8.67 -15.23 12.95
CA GLU A 210 -9.47 -15.45 11.74
C GLU A 210 -10.73 -14.57 11.71
N LYS A 211 -11.45 -14.50 12.81
CA LYS A 211 -12.66 -13.67 12.94
C LYS A 211 -12.34 -12.18 12.83
N ILE A 212 -11.27 -11.74 13.51
CA ILE A 212 -10.85 -10.34 13.50
C ILE A 212 -10.32 -9.95 12.11
N ARG A 213 -9.51 -10.81 11.50
CA ARG A 213 -8.98 -10.67 10.17
C ARG A 213 -10.09 -10.47 9.14
N LYS A 214 -11.09 -11.36 9.19
CA LYS A 214 -12.25 -11.30 8.28
C LYS A 214 -13.04 -9.99 8.44
N ASN A 215 -13.27 -9.56 9.67
CA ASN A 215 -13.95 -8.28 9.93
C ASN A 215 -13.15 -7.08 9.36
N LEU A 216 -11.81 -7.05 9.54
CA LEU A 216 -10.95 -6.01 8.96
C LEU A 216 -10.95 -6.04 7.43
N GLU A 217 -10.91 -7.23 6.85
CA GLU A 217 -11.03 -7.44 5.40
C GLU A 217 -12.33 -6.86 4.87
N ASP A 218 -13.46 -7.21 5.48
CA ASP A 218 -14.80 -6.75 5.07
C ASP A 218 -14.92 -5.21 5.17
N ILE A 219 -14.38 -4.60 6.25
CA ILE A 219 -14.31 -3.15 6.40
C ILE A 219 -13.53 -2.52 5.25
N MET A 220 -12.34 -3.03 4.94
CA MET A 220 -11.46 -2.47 3.92
C MET A 220 -12.00 -2.70 2.51
N VAL A 221 -12.59 -3.85 2.25
CA VAL A 221 -13.26 -4.15 0.97
C VAL A 221 -14.43 -3.21 0.75
N LYS A 222 -15.29 -3.04 1.78
CA LYS A 222 -16.41 -2.10 1.72
C LYS A 222 -15.94 -0.67 1.43
N GLN A 223 -14.89 -0.19 2.12
CA GLN A 223 -14.31 1.13 1.86
C GLN A 223 -13.85 1.28 0.40
N ALA A 224 -13.18 0.27 -0.16
CA ALA A 224 -12.71 0.31 -1.53
C ALA A 224 -13.90 0.38 -2.52
N TYR A 225 -14.91 -0.45 -2.31
CA TYR A 225 -16.08 -0.50 -3.19
C TYR A 225 -16.94 0.77 -3.13
N GLU A 226 -17.13 1.35 -1.96
CA GLU A 226 -17.88 2.60 -1.81
C GLU A 226 -17.17 3.76 -2.52
N LEU A 227 -15.84 3.84 -2.46
CA LEU A 227 -15.07 4.84 -3.17
C LEU A 227 -15.07 4.62 -4.68
N ASP A 228 -14.97 3.38 -5.15
CA ASP A 228 -15.02 3.06 -6.57
C ASP A 228 -16.41 3.35 -7.16
N LYS A 229 -17.47 2.96 -6.47
CA LYS A 229 -18.86 3.22 -6.87
C LYS A 229 -19.14 4.71 -7.05
N LYS A 230 -18.49 5.57 -6.28
CA LYS A 230 -18.65 7.02 -6.38
C LYS A 230 -18.31 7.57 -7.76
N PHE A 231 -17.37 6.96 -8.49
CA PHE A 231 -16.83 7.51 -9.72
C PHE A 231 -17.11 6.68 -10.96
N THR A 232 -17.07 5.37 -10.88
CA THR A 232 -16.92 4.54 -12.06
C THR A 232 -17.82 3.32 -12.06
N GLY A 233 -18.44 2.98 -10.96
CA GLY A 233 -19.09 1.68 -10.82
C GLY A 233 -18.12 0.48 -10.85
N PHE A 234 -16.82 0.72 -11.00
CA PHE A 234 -15.81 -0.34 -11.00
C PHE A 234 -15.77 -1.07 -9.66
N ARG A 235 -15.61 -2.35 -9.76
CA ARG A 235 -15.36 -3.22 -8.63
C ARG A 235 -14.12 -4.04 -8.92
N VAL A 236 -13.04 -3.80 -8.19
CA VAL A 236 -11.87 -4.69 -8.25
C VAL A 236 -12.26 -6.01 -7.59
N GLU A 237 -12.10 -7.11 -8.32
CA GLU A 237 -12.38 -8.43 -7.78
C GLU A 237 -11.40 -8.81 -6.67
N GLN A 238 -11.93 -9.48 -5.64
CA GLN A 238 -11.10 -10.14 -4.64
C GLN A 238 -10.47 -11.41 -5.22
N ASP A 239 -9.46 -11.94 -4.51
CA ASP A 239 -8.82 -13.22 -4.82
C ASP A 239 -8.12 -13.31 -6.18
N LEU A 240 -7.73 -12.18 -6.74
CA LEU A 240 -6.84 -12.17 -7.90
C LEU A 240 -5.42 -12.55 -7.45
N THR A 241 -4.83 -13.51 -8.13
CA THR A 241 -3.44 -13.96 -7.94
C THR A 241 -2.61 -13.68 -9.19
N PRO A 242 -1.27 -13.73 -9.12
CA PRO A 242 -0.42 -13.64 -10.30
C PRO A 242 -0.72 -14.66 -11.39
N GLU A 243 -1.34 -15.81 -11.02
CA GLU A 243 -1.69 -16.89 -11.92
C GLU A 243 -3.05 -16.67 -12.59
N ASN A 244 -4.06 -16.16 -11.85
CA ASN A 244 -5.45 -16.12 -12.32
C ASN A 244 -5.95 -14.76 -12.81
N PHE A 245 -5.21 -13.65 -12.61
CA PHE A 245 -5.71 -12.30 -12.90
C PHE A 245 -5.99 -12.02 -14.39
N LYS A 246 -5.36 -12.80 -15.29
CA LYS A 246 -5.51 -12.61 -16.75
C LYS A 246 -6.86 -13.11 -17.25
N ASP A 247 -7.41 -14.11 -16.58
CA ASP A 247 -8.65 -14.78 -16.97
C ASP A 247 -9.89 -14.06 -16.44
N LYS A 248 -9.69 -13.09 -15.54
CA LYS A 248 -10.75 -12.30 -14.93
C LYS A 248 -10.78 -10.90 -15.54
N ALA A 249 -11.88 -10.59 -16.22
CA ALA A 249 -12.11 -9.27 -16.80
C ALA A 249 -12.16 -8.19 -15.69
N VAL A 250 -11.63 -7.00 -16.00
CA VAL A 250 -12.00 -5.79 -15.25
C VAL A 250 -13.45 -5.52 -15.62
N ILE A 251 -14.37 -5.77 -14.70
CA ILE A 251 -15.77 -5.41 -14.90
C ILE A 251 -15.82 -3.88 -14.95
N LEU A 252 -16.10 -3.38 -16.13
CA LEU A 252 -16.32 -1.96 -16.41
C LEU A 252 -17.73 -1.57 -16.00
#